data_b4a8be187de218160fb8f6581adfed20
#
_entry.id   b4a8be187de218160fb8f6581adfed20
#
_cell.length_a   1.000
_cell.length_b   1.000
_cell.length_c   1.000
_cell.angle_alpha   90.00
_cell.angle_beta   90.00
_cell.angle_gamma   90.00
#
_symmetry.space_group_name_H-M   'P 1'
#
loop_
_entity.id
_entity.type
_entity.pdbx_description
1 polymer ?
#
loop_
_entity_poly.entity_id
_entity_poly.type
_entity_poly.pdbx_seq_one_letter_code
_entity_poly.pdbx_strand_id
1 'polypeptide(L)'
;MTFEVKVRNTADAFIDSLPEKSRRIIRNALQGLCENPFPGSGGDKERLVLRGGREIYRLHIARTYTAFYSVEEENRIVRVHEILPIEQAHKKYGRL
;
A
#
# COMPACT_ATOMS: atom_id res chain seq x y z
N MET A 1 7.09 16.39 7.88
CA MET A 1 5.64 16.39 8.19
C MET A 1 5.10 14.99 7.97
N THR A 2 4.26 14.55 8.89
CA THR A 2 3.76 13.18 8.86
C THR A 2 2.35 13.11 8.28
N PHE A 3 2.02 11.93 7.79
CA PHE A 3 0.68 11.60 7.31
C PHE A 3 0.04 10.63 8.29
N GLU A 4 -1.29 10.64 8.34
CA GLU A 4 -2.03 9.64 9.09
C GLU A 4 -2.32 8.47 8.12
N VAL A 5 -1.97 7.25 8.53
CA VAL A 5 -2.23 6.07 7.70
C VAL A 5 -3.52 5.42 8.16
N LYS A 6 -4.49 5.36 7.25
CA LYS A 6 -5.78 4.72 7.51
C LYS A 6 -5.89 3.48 6.64
N VAL A 7 -6.18 2.35 7.26
CA VAL A 7 -6.28 1.06 6.56
C VAL A 7 -7.74 0.69 6.43
N ARG A 8 -8.15 0.45 5.18
CA ARG A 8 -9.53 0.04 4.90
C ARG A 8 -9.84 -1.28 5.59
N ASN A 9 -11.10 -1.45 6.01
CA ASN A 9 -11.51 -2.64 6.75
C ASN A 9 -11.14 -3.95 6.04
N THR A 10 -11.31 -4.02 4.73
CA THR A 10 -10.97 -5.24 3.97
C THR A 10 -9.47 -5.53 4.00
N ALA A 11 -8.65 -4.48 3.90
CA ALA A 11 -7.20 -4.64 3.98
C ALA A 11 -6.78 -5.05 5.39
N ASP A 12 -7.40 -4.45 6.40
CA ASP A 12 -7.11 -4.77 7.79
C ASP A 12 -7.47 -6.23 8.10
N ALA A 13 -8.63 -6.68 7.61
CA ALA A 13 -9.04 -8.08 7.77
C ALA A 13 -8.06 -9.05 7.11
N PHE A 14 -7.55 -8.68 5.93
CA PHE A 14 -6.56 -9.50 5.25
C PHE A 14 -5.30 -9.64 6.11
N ILE A 15 -4.80 -8.53 6.66
CA ILE A 15 -3.63 -8.57 7.53
C ILE A 15 -3.86 -9.47 8.73
N ASP A 16 -5.02 -9.33 9.37
CA ASP A 16 -5.35 -10.11 10.56
C ASP A 16 -5.46 -11.61 10.29
N SER A 17 -5.71 -12.00 9.04
CA SER A 17 -5.79 -13.41 8.66
C SER A 17 -4.42 -14.08 8.52
N LEU A 18 -3.34 -13.30 8.53
CA LEU A 18 -2.00 -13.80 8.27
C LEU A 18 -1.28 -14.21 9.55
N PRO A 19 -0.24 -15.07 9.43
CA PRO A 19 0.59 -15.39 10.59
C PRO A 19 1.22 -14.14 11.20
N GLU A 20 1.55 -14.21 12.46
CA GLU A 20 2.08 -13.07 13.22
C GLU A 20 3.27 -12.39 12.55
N LYS A 21 4.20 -13.18 12.03
CA LYS A 21 5.39 -12.63 11.38
C LYS A 21 5.01 -11.76 10.17
N SER A 22 4.10 -12.26 9.35
CA SER A 22 3.65 -11.51 8.17
C SER A 22 2.89 -10.25 8.56
N ARG A 23 2.03 -10.35 9.56
CA ARG A 23 1.30 -9.17 10.06
C ARG A 23 2.26 -8.09 10.49
N ARG A 24 3.29 -8.45 11.26
CA ARG A 24 4.26 -7.48 11.75
C ARG A 24 5.03 -6.82 10.61
N ILE A 25 5.46 -7.61 9.64
CA ILE A 25 6.18 -7.08 8.48
C ILE A 25 5.32 -6.09 7.72
N ILE A 26 4.07 -6.45 7.46
CA ILE A 26 3.16 -5.58 6.72
C ILE A 26 2.87 -4.30 7.49
N ARG A 27 2.55 -4.40 8.78
CA ARG A 27 2.24 -3.21 9.57
C ARG A 27 3.44 -2.28 9.70
N ASN A 28 4.65 -2.82 9.82
CA ASN A 28 5.84 -1.97 9.84
C ASN A 28 6.04 -1.25 8.50
N ALA A 29 5.80 -1.94 7.38
CA ALA A 29 5.92 -1.32 6.08
C ALA A 29 4.89 -0.21 5.88
N LEU A 30 3.64 -0.42 6.32
CA LEU A 30 2.60 0.59 6.22
C LEU A 30 2.91 1.79 7.12
N GLN A 31 3.48 1.54 8.30
CA GLN A 31 3.86 2.61 9.20
C GLN A 31 4.86 3.56 8.55
N GLY A 32 5.74 3.03 7.71
CA GLY A 32 6.70 3.85 6.98
C GLY A 32 6.05 4.87 6.05
N LEU A 33 4.83 4.61 5.61
CA LEU A 33 4.10 5.56 4.75
C LEU A 33 3.72 6.83 5.50
N CYS A 34 3.69 6.79 6.82
CA CYS A 34 3.46 7.96 7.66
C CYS A 34 4.52 9.04 7.41
N GLU A 35 5.76 8.63 7.21
CA GLU A 35 6.85 9.57 7.00
C GLU A 35 7.01 9.95 5.53
N ASN A 36 6.87 8.99 4.63
CA ASN A 36 7.11 9.23 3.20
C ASN A 36 6.25 8.31 2.34
N PRO A 37 5.08 8.76 1.91
CA PRO A 37 4.20 7.93 1.08
C PRO A 37 4.52 7.99 -0.41
N PHE A 38 5.48 8.83 -0.83
CA PHE A 38 5.74 9.03 -2.25
C PHE A 38 6.90 8.19 -2.75
N PRO A 39 6.90 7.84 -4.05
CA PRO A 39 8.03 7.13 -4.65
C PRO A 39 9.33 7.89 -4.47
N GLY A 40 10.40 7.15 -4.32
CA GLY A 40 11.74 7.71 -4.17
C GLY A 40 12.78 6.77 -4.73
N SER A 41 14.02 6.95 -4.30
CA SER A 41 15.15 6.17 -4.83
C SER A 41 15.14 4.72 -4.39
N GLY A 42 14.32 4.34 -3.40
CA GLY A 42 14.30 2.97 -2.89
C GLY A 42 13.67 1.94 -3.80
N GLY A 43 12.83 2.37 -4.74
CA GLY A 43 12.23 1.46 -5.72
C GLY A 43 11.10 0.58 -5.21
N ASP A 44 10.72 0.71 -3.95
CA ASP A 44 9.65 -0.10 -3.36
C ASP A 44 8.26 0.51 -3.53
N LYS A 45 8.19 1.77 -3.95
CA LYS A 45 6.93 2.48 -4.16
C LYS A 45 6.84 2.97 -5.60
N GLU A 46 5.65 2.86 -6.18
CA GLU A 46 5.39 3.34 -7.54
C GLU A 46 4.05 4.04 -7.61
N ARG A 47 3.99 5.07 -8.45
CA ARG A 47 2.74 5.74 -8.76
C ARG A 47 2.11 5.08 -9.98
N LEU A 48 0.81 4.79 -9.90
CA LEU A 48 0.07 4.19 -10.99
C LEU A 48 -1.06 5.13 -11.39
N VAL A 49 -1.28 5.27 -12.70
CA VAL A 49 -2.41 6.04 -13.21
C VAL A 49 -3.39 5.03 -13.79
N LEU A 50 -4.56 4.92 -13.17
CA LEU A 50 -5.59 3.99 -13.59
C LEU A 50 -6.46 4.61 -14.67
N ARG A 51 -7.32 3.77 -15.27
CA ARG A 51 -8.28 4.23 -16.24
C ARG A 51 -9.12 5.37 -15.64
N GLY A 52 -9.32 6.44 -16.40
CA GLY A 52 -10.01 7.62 -15.92
C GLY A 52 -9.12 8.63 -15.24
N GLY A 53 -7.81 8.41 -15.23
CA GLY A 53 -6.85 9.35 -14.66
C GLY A 53 -6.68 9.25 -13.15
N ARG A 54 -7.32 8.29 -12.51
CA ARG A 54 -7.20 8.12 -11.05
C ARG A 54 -5.80 7.66 -10.68
N GLU A 55 -5.21 8.30 -9.71
CA GLU A 55 -3.88 7.94 -9.23
C GLU A 55 -3.96 7.10 -7.97
N ILE A 56 -3.20 6.01 -7.96
CA ILE A 56 -2.96 5.23 -6.75
C ILE A 56 -1.48 4.92 -6.68
N TYR A 57 -1.05 4.46 -5.54
CA TYR A 57 0.33 4.08 -5.32
C TYR A 57 0.41 2.61 -4.94
N ARG A 58 1.54 2.02 -5.26
CA ARG A 58 1.82 0.62 -4.96
C ARG A 58 3.06 0.54 -4.09
N LEU A 59 2.96 -0.23 -3.01
CA LEU A 59 4.09 -0.51 -2.14
C LEU A 59 4.36 -2.01 -2.14
N HIS A 60 5.58 -2.38 -2.51
CA HIS A 60 6.02 -3.78 -2.42
C HIS A 60 6.46 -4.07 -0.99
N ILE A 61 5.96 -5.17 -0.42
CA ILE A 61 6.27 -5.56 0.94
C ILE A 61 6.88 -6.95 0.93
N ALA A 62 8.14 -7.06 1.37
CA ALA A 62 8.85 -8.32 1.55
C ALA A 62 8.81 -9.24 0.32
N ARG A 63 8.66 -8.70 -0.88
CA ARG A 63 8.58 -9.46 -2.15
C ARG A 63 7.43 -10.48 -2.17
N THR A 64 6.50 -10.37 -1.24
CA THR A 64 5.39 -11.32 -1.11
C THR A 64 4.05 -10.63 -1.29
N TYR A 65 3.94 -9.40 -0.80
CA TYR A 65 2.68 -8.66 -0.79
C TYR A 65 2.82 -7.34 -1.50
N THR A 66 1.68 -6.82 -1.95
CA THR A 66 1.60 -5.48 -2.53
C THR A 66 0.46 -4.74 -1.86
N ALA A 67 0.73 -3.52 -1.40
CA ALA A 67 -0.29 -2.64 -0.85
C ALA A 67 -0.61 -1.56 -1.86
N PHE A 68 -1.91 -1.29 -2.05
CA PHE A 68 -2.37 -0.21 -2.91
C PHE A 68 -2.98 0.88 -2.06
N TYR A 69 -2.52 2.11 -2.25
CA TYR A 69 -2.96 3.22 -1.41
C TYR A 69 -3.05 4.51 -2.22
N SER A 70 -3.79 5.46 -1.68
CA SER A 70 -3.87 6.81 -2.22
C SER A 70 -3.38 7.80 -1.18
N VAL A 71 -2.99 8.99 -1.62
CA VAL A 71 -2.49 10.04 -0.74
C VAL A 71 -3.37 11.27 -0.90
N GLU A 72 -3.94 11.73 0.22
CA GLU A 72 -4.71 12.97 0.29
C GLU A 72 -3.80 14.02 0.92
N GLU A 73 -3.17 14.82 0.08
CA GLU A 73 -2.19 15.79 0.56
C GLU A 73 -2.79 16.88 1.44
N GLU A 74 -3.98 17.35 1.09
CA GLU A 74 -4.63 18.40 1.87
C GLU A 74 -4.88 17.99 3.30
N ASN A 75 -5.33 16.77 3.52
CA ASN A 75 -5.67 16.27 4.85
C ASN A 75 -4.55 15.48 5.50
N ARG A 76 -3.44 15.29 4.80
CA ARG A 76 -2.32 14.49 5.28
C ARG A 76 -2.74 13.08 5.64
N ILE A 77 -3.49 12.43 4.74
CA ILE A 77 -3.99 11.08 4.96
C ILE A 77 -3.48 10.16 3.86
N VAL A 78 -2.96 8.99 4.26
CA VAL A 78 -2.66 7.88 3.37
C VAL A 78 -3.75 6.85 3.59
N ARG A 79 -4.50 6.50 2.55
CA ARG A 79 -5.55 5.48 2.63
C ARG A 79 -5.08 4.20 1.96
N VAL A 80 -4.92 3.16 2.74
CA VAL A 80 -4.56 1.84 2.23
C VAL A 80 -5.86 1.14 1.83
N HIS A 81 -6.03 0.96 0.53
CA HIS A 81 -7.26 0.41 -0.03
C HIS A 81 -7.29 -1.10 -0.02
N GLU A 82 -6.15 -1.72 -0.34
CA GLU A 82 -6.11 -3.14 -0.55
C GLU A 82 -4.68 -3.66 -0.39
N ILE A 83 -4.57 -4.86 0.15
CA ILE A 83 -3.30 -5.57 0.25
C ILE A 83 -3.52 -6.95 -0.34
N LEU A 84 -2.68 -7.33 -1.29
CA LEU A 84 -2.82 -8.59 -2.00
C LEU A 84 -1.48 -9.31 -2.08
N PRO A 85 -1.49 -10.65 -2.13
CA PRO A 85 -0.30 -11.38 -2.56
C PRO A 85 0.10 -10.90 -3.95
N ILE A 86 1.39 -10.91 -4.24
CA ILE A 86 1.92 -10.36 -5.50
C ILE A 86 1.21 -10.93 -6.73
N GLU A 87 0.96 -12.23 -6.76
CA GLU A 87 0.30 -12.84 -7.92
C GLU A 87 -1.10 -12.28 -8.15
N GLN A 88 -1.86 -12.10 -7.08
CA GLN A 88 -3.21 -11.55 -7.19
C GLN A 88 -3.19 -10.07 -7.56
N ALA A 89 -2.18 -9.33 -7.08
CA ALA A 89 -2.03 -7.94 -7.45
C ALA A 89 -1.82 -7.77 -8.95
N HIS A 90 -0.99 -8.64 -9.55
CA HIS A 90 -0.77 -8.61 -10.98
C HIS A 90 -2.04 -8.93 -11.77
N LYS A 91 -2.84 -9.85 -11.30
CA LYS A 91 -4.10 -10.20 -11.96
C LYS A 91 -5.10 -9.06 -11.92
N LYS A 92 -5.22 -8.38 -10.79
CA LYS A 92 -6.22 -7.35 -10.59
C LYS A 92 -5.87 -6.03 -11.28
N TYR A 93 -4.61 -5.64 -11.22
CA TYR A 93 -4.16 -4.34 -11.73
C TYR A 93 -3.30 -4.46 -12.98
N GLY A 94 -3.22 -5.64 -13.54
CA GLY A 94 -2.44 -5.89 -14.74
C GLY A 94 -0.95 -5.98 -14.46
N ARG A 95 -0.17 -5.93 -15.52
CA ARG A 95 1.28 -5.99 -15.41
C ARG A 95 1.80 -4.63 -15.03
N LEU A 96 2.00 -4.45 -13.79
CA LEU A 96 2.48 -3.20 -13.23
C LEU A 96 4.00 -3.14 -13.19
#